data_3d9a93caaa7e4b223b72bc484813eb56
#
_entry.id   3d9a93caaa7e4b223b72bc484813eb56
#
_cell.length_a   1.000
_cell.length_b   1.000
_cell.length_c   1.000
_cell.angle_alpha   90.00
_cell.angle_beta   90.00
_cell.angle_gamma   90.00
#
_symmetry.space_group_name_H-M   'P 1'
#
loop_
_entity.id
_entity.type
_entity.pdbx_description
1 polymer ?
#
loop_
_entity_poly.entity_id
_entity_poly.type
_entity_poly.pdbx_seq_one_letter_code
_entity_poly.pdbx_strand_id
1 'polypeptide(L)'
;MAPTLYFAYASNLWMHQMAQRCPTSAYLGSARLKGYRWIIYERGYANIVEINHKQTESGAYADEVWGLVFSLQPSDVRKLDINEGVPFAYEKENLKVDFWQAHDGKPPNPDEKPKQVEMLVYINRRMTTPSKPKKEYIYRMNQGIKDALKEGIPLAYVDAVMRKFIPNVEDEEVAEVAKKQALVFEEE
;
A
#
# COMPACT_ATOMS: atom_id res chain seq x y z
N MET A 1 5.84 -6.36 -24.17
CA MET A 1 6.58 -6.16 -22.92
C MET A 1 5.87 -6.90 -21.79
N ALA A 2 6.61 -7.56 -20.92
CA ALA A 2 6.02 -8.18 -19.73
C ALA A 2 5.41 -7.10 -18.84
N PRO A 3 4.27 -7.37 -18.17
CA PRO A 3 3.65 -6.41 -17.25
C PRO A 3 4.57 -6.16 -16.04
N THR A 4 4.49 -4.95 -15.48
CA THR A 4 5.21 -4.57 -14.26
C THR A 4 4.45 -5.12 -13.06
N LEU A 5 5.12 -5.82 -12.15
CA LEU A 5 4.56 -6.22 -10.87
C LEU A 5 4.67 -5.06 -9.88
N TYR A 6 3.58 -4.72 -9.23
CA TYR A 6 3.46 -3.59 -8.34
C TYR A 6 2.97 -4.03 -6.95
N PHE A 7 3.70 -3.61 -5.92
CA PHE A 7 3.36 -3.84 -4.53
C PHE A 7 2.69 -2.60 -3.93
N ALA A 8 1.40 -2.71 -3.68
CA ALA A 8 0.57 -1.67 -3.08
C ALA A 8 0.43 -1.88 -1.57
N TYR A 9 0.95 -0.97 -0.78
CA TYR A 9 0.94 -1.06 0.69
C TYR A 9 0.06 0.00 1.38
N ALA A 10 -0.54 0.90 0.61
CA ALA A 10 -1.23 2.08 1.13
C ALA A 10 -2.64 2.23 0.53
N SER A 11 -3.07 3.43 0.12
CA SER A 11 -4.43 3.65 -0.36
C SER A 11 -4.82 2.85 -1.61
N ASN A 12 -3.86 2.40 -2.40
CA ASN A 12 -4.09 1.48 -3.52
C ASN A 12 -4.45 0.04 -3.08
N LEU A 13 -4.49 -0.25 -1.79
CA LEU A 13 -5.19 -1.42 -1.23
C LEU A 13 -6.69 -1.37 -1.53
N TRP A 14 -7.25 -0.18 -1.71
CA TRP A 14 -8.64 -0.01 -2.11
C TRP A 14 -8.81 -0.36 -3.58
N MET A 15 -9.43 -1.52 -3.83
CA MET A 15 -9.61 -2.10 -5.17
C MET A 15 -10.35 -1.16 -6.13
N HIS A 16 -11.35 -0.43 -5.63
CA HIS A 16 -12.07 0.57 -6.40
C HIS A 16 -11.13 1.69 -6.89
N GLN A 17 -10.26 2.21 -6.02
CA GLN A 17 -9.27 3.22 -6.40
C GLN A 17 -8.30 2.69 -7.46
N MET A 18 -7.81 1.46 -7.30
CA MET A 18 -6.94 0.85 -8.29
C MET A 18 -7.61 0.66 -9.64
N ALA A 19 -8.87 0.23 -9.67
CA ALA A 19 -9.62 0.07 -10.91
C ALA A 19 -9.81 1.39 -11.67
N GLN A 20 -9.92 2.50 -10.94
CA GLN A 20 -10.05 3.83 -11.55
C GLN A 20 -8.70 4.40 -12.02
N ARG A 21 -7.66 4.29 -11.20
CA ARG A 21 -6.32 4.78 -11.54
C ARG A 21 -5.66 3.95 -12.64
N CYS A 22 -5.84 2.64 -12.57
CA CYS A 22 -5.17 1.65 -13.41
C CYS A 22 -6.17 0.65 -13.97
N PRO A 23 -7.02 1.06 -14.94
CA PRO A 23 -8.12 0.23 -15.43
C PRO A 23 -7.68 -1.03 -16.18
N THR A 24 -6.41 -1.12 -16.59
CA THR A 24 -5.83 -2.31 -17.23
C THR A 24 -4.99 -3.15 -16.28
N SER A 25 -4.93 -2.80 -14.99
CA SER A 25 -4.26 -3.59 -13.97
C SER A 25 -5.06 -4.84 -13.61
N ALA A 26 -4.35 -5.88 -13.17
CA ALA A 26 -4.96 -7.10 -12.66
C ALA A 26 -4.43 -7.41 -11.26
N TYR A 27 -5.34 -7.73 -10.33
CA TYR A 27 -4.97 -8.23 -9.02
C TYR A 27 -4.38 -9.62 -9.12
N LEU A 28 -3.26 -9.86 -8.41
CA LEU A 28 -2.53 -11.12 -8.46
C LEU A 28 -2.42 -11.85 -7.13
N GLY A 29 -2.51 -11.16 -6.01
CA GLY A 29 -2.33 -11.75 -4.71
C GLY A 29 -1.85 -10.77 -3.65
N SER A 30 -1.30 -11.30 -2.57
CA SER A 30 -0.75 -10.53 -1.45
C SER A 30 0.75 -10.70 -1.34
N ALA A 31 1.41 -9.75 -0.68
CA ALA A 31 2.85 -9.81 -0.45
C ALA A 31 3.25 -9.17 0.88
N ARG A 32 4.45 -9.53 1.32
CA ARG A 32 5.10 -9.00 2.52
C ARG A 32 6.49 -8.50 2.19
N LEU A 33 6.77 -7.27 2.56
CA LEU A 33 8.09 -6.67 2.49
C LEU A 33 8.71 -6.67 3.89
N LYS A 34 9.81 -7.40 4.08
CA LYS A 34 10.55 -7.45 5.33
C LYS A 34 11.61 -6.36 5.40
N GLY A 35 11.96 -5.94 6.61
CA GLY A 35 12.99 -4.93 6.86
C GLY A 35 12.51 -3.49 6.69
N TYR A 36 11.21 -3.28 6.64
CA TYR A 36 10.57 -1.98 6.54
C TYR A 36 9.45 -1.84 7.57
N ARG A 37 9.18 -0.60 7.99
CA ARG A 37 8.01 -0.25 8.80
C ARG A 37 7.06 0.67 8.04
N TRP A 38 5.79 0.50 8.25
CA TRP A 38 4.73 1.33 7.69
C TRP A 38 4.46 2.53 8.60
N ILE A 39 4.40 3.73 8.03
CA ILE A 39 4.07 4.97 8.74
C ILE A 39 3.12 5.84 7.92
N ILE A 40 2.49 6.80 8.58
CA ILE A 40 2.04 8.05 7.94
C ILE A 40 3.18 9.04 8.07
N TYR A 41 3.66 9.59 6.96
CA TYR A 41 4.78 10.51 6.98
C TYR A 41 4.33 11.98 6.98
N GLU A 42 5.24 12.91 6.95
CA GLU A 42 5.01 14.34 7.20
C GLU A 42 3.96 14.97 6.29
N ARG A 43 3.72 14.42 5.11
CA ARG A 43 2.69 14.90 4.17
C ARG A 43 1.27 14.41 4.50
N GLY A 44 1.11 13.53 5.48
CA GLY A 44 -0.18 12.97 5.89
C GLY A 44 -0.66 11.77 5.08
N TYR A 45 0.22 11.13 4.33
CA TYR A 45 0.00 9.90 3.55
C TYR A 45 0.90 8.78 4.03
N ALA A 46 0.65 7.56 3.56
CA ALA A 46 1.47 6.42 3.94
C ALA A 46 2.82 6.42 3.22
N ASN A 47 3.82 5.97 3.94
CA ASN A 47 5.17 5.71 3.46
C ASN A 47 5.73 4.48 4.16
N ILE A 48 6.79 3.93 3.64
CA ILE A 48 7.54 2.85 4.28
C ILE A 48 8.98 3.29 4.53
N VAL A 49 9.53 2.89 5.66
CA VAL A 49 10.87 3.27 6.11
C VAL A 49 11.71 2.03 6.34
N GLU A 50 12.86 1.98 5.68
CA GLU A 50 13.82 0.90 5.88
C GLU A 50 14.38 0.92 7.31
N ILE A 51 14.37 -0.26 7.95
CA ILE A 51 14.83 -0.41 9.33
C ILE A 51 16.31 -0.80 9.33
N ASN A 52 17.13 0.04 9.95
CA ASN A 52 18.52 -0.32 10.24
C ASN A 52 18.59 -1.27 11.42
N HIS A 53 19.45 -2.29 11.37
CA HIS A 53 19.64 -3.29 12.43
C HIS A 53 19.89 -2.73 13.84
N LYS A 54 20.12 -1.43 13.97
CA LYS A 54 20.29 -0.71 15.25
C LYS A 54 18.99 -0.15 15.82
N GLN A 55 17.87 -0.20 15.08
CA GLN A 55 16.58 0.39 15.45
C GLN A 55 15.46 -0.66 15.40
N THR A 56 15.70 -1.82 16.00
CA THR A 56 14.64 -2.83 16.12
C THR A 56 13.61 -2.35 17.14
N GLU A 57 12.48 -1.84 16.65
CA GLU A 57 11.29 -1.76 17.50
C GLU A 57 10.86 -3.19 17.84
N SER A 58 10.68 -3.48 19.12
CA SER A 58 10.16 -4.76 19.56
C SER A 58 8.65 -4.81 19.38
N GLY A 59 8.16 -5.79 18.68
CA GLY A 59 6.73 -6.02 18.50
C GLY A 59 6.43 -6.91 17.29
N ALA A 60 5.32 -7.60 17.34
CA ALA A 60 4.83 -8.35 16.18
C ALA A 60 4.61 -7.41 15.00
N TYR A 61 5.07 -7.79 13.82
CA TYR A 61 4.98 -7.01 12.57
C TYR A 61 5.74 -5.68 12.54
N ALA A 62 6.61 -5.38 13.51
CA ALA A 62 7.33 -4.09 13.59
C ALA A 62 8.30 -3.86 12.40
N ASP A 63 8.75 -4.91 11.74
CA ASP A 63 9.67 -4.92 10.61
C ASP A 63 9.08 -5.49 9.31
N GLU A 64 7.77 -5.48 9.20
CA GLU A 64 7.05 -6.02 8.06
C GLU A 64 6.03 -5.02 7.51
N VAL A 65 5.90 -4.99 6.17
CA VAL A 65 4.84 -4.28 5.47
C VAL A 65 4.08 -5.26 4.60
N TRP A 66 2.78 -5.36 4.81
CA TRP A 66 1.90 -6.20 4.00
C TRP A 66 1.14 -5.36 2.97
N GLY A 67 0.90 -5.94 1.81
CA GLY A 67 0.19 -5.27 0.74
C GLY A 67 -0.38 -6.22 -0.31
N LEU A 68 -1.02 -5.62 -1.31
CA LEU A 68 -1.60 -6.33 -2.45
C LEU A 68 -0.72 -6.18 -3.68
N VAL A 69 -0.79 -7.15 -4.57
CA VAL A 69 0.03 -7.21 -5.78
C VAL A 69 -0.84 -7.08 -7.01
N PHE A 70 -0.43 -6.20 -7.92
CA PHE A 70 -1.08 -5.97 -9.20
C PHE A 70 -0.08 -6.12 -10.35
N SER A 71 -0.55 -6.63 -11.49
CA SER A 71 0.17 -6.47 -12.76
C SER A 71 -0.26 -5.17 -13.43
N LEU A 72 0.71 -4.38 -13.87
CA LEU A 72 0.49 -3.09 -14.51
C LEU A 72 0.94 -3.11 -15.96
N GLN A 73 0.11 -2.61 -16.86
CA GLN A 73 0.53 -2.27 -18.20
C GLN A 73 1.34 -0.95 -18.20
N PRO A 74 2.16 -0.67 -19.23
CA PRO A 74 2.92 0.59 -19.29
C PRO A 74 2.05 1.87 -19.13
N SER A 75 0.80 1.83 -19.59
CA SER A 75 -0.15 2.93 -19.41
C SER A 75 -0.56 3.13 -17.94
N ASP A 76 -0.70 2.04 -17.18
CA ASP A 76 -1.01 2.10 -15.75
C ASP A 76 0.16 2.67 -14.96
N VAL A 77 1.39 2.26 -15.28
CA VAL A 77 2.60 2.80 -14.63
C VAL A 77 2.69 4.31 -14.82
N ARG A 78 2.46 4.82 -16.04
CA ARG A 78 2.47 6.27 -16.29
C ARG A 78 1.41 7.02 -15.47
N LYS A 79 0.22 6.46 -15.32
CA LYS A 79 -0.84 7.05 -14.50
C LYS A 79 -0.49 7.03 -13.02
N LEU A 80 0.06 5.93 -12.51
CA LEU A 80 0.54 5.86 -11.13
C LEU A 80 1.68 6.83 -10.88
N ASP A 81 2.64 6.98 -11.78
CA ASP A 81 3.72 7.96 -11.64
C ASP A 81 3.17 9.37 -11.42
N ILE A 82 2.10 9.73 -12.12
CA ILE A 82 1.40 11.02 -11.92
C ILE A 82 0.70 11.04 -10.56
N ASN A 83 -0.09 10.00 -10.24
CA ASN A 83 -0.84 9.93 -8.98
C ASN A 83 0.06 9.88 -7.75
N GLU A 84 1.25 9.33 -7.86
CA GLU A 84 2.25 9.25 -6.78
C GLU A 84 3.19 10.48 -6.76
N GLY A 85 3.01 11.43 -7.68
CA GLY A 85 3.82 12.65 -7.75
C GLY A 85 5.31 12.39 -7.97
N VAL A 86 5.63 11.40 -8.79
CA VAL A 86 7.03 11.04 -9.12
C VAL A 86 7.69 12.18 -9.91
N PRO A 87 8.92 12.57 -9.60
CA PRO A 87 9.84 12.01 -8.59
C PRO A 87 9.82 12.74 -7.23
N PHE A 88 8.91 13.67 -7.01
CA PHE A 88 8.98 14.60 -5.87
C PHE A 88 8.33 14.04 -4.61
N ALA A 89 7.09 13.53 -4.71
CA ALA A 89 6.37 12.97 -3.58
C ALA A 89 6.84 11.55 -3.24
N TYR A 90 7.02 10.74 -4.27
CA TYR A 90 7.59 9.39 -4.18
C TYR A 90 8.60 9.17 -5.29
N GLU A 91 9.52 8.24 -5.04
CA GLU A 91 10.44 7.67 -6.02
C GLU A 91 10.04 6.21 -6.28
N LYS A 92 10.47 5.67 -7.42
CA LYS A 92 10.24 4.27 -7.78
C LYS A 92 11.46 3.42 -7.45
N GLU A 93 11.23 2.32 -6.77
CA GLU A 93 12.25 1.31 -6.51
C GLU A 93 11.70 -0.09 -6.82
N ASN A 94 12.59 -1.03 -7.14
CA ASN A 94 12.27 -2.44 -7.18
C ASN A 94 12.79 -3.08 -5.90
N LEU A 95 11.86 -3.63 -5.12
CA LEU A 95 12.18 -4.28 -3.85
C LEU A 95 11.75 -5.75 -3.88
N LYS A 96 12.54 -6.58 -3.22
CA LYS A 96 12.23 -8.02 -3.08
C LYS A 96 11.19 -8.23 -2.01
N VAL A 97 10.06 -8.85 -2.38
CA VAL A 97 8.95 -9.16 -1.49
C VAL A 97 8.70 -10.67 -1.45
N ASP A 98 8.11 -11.13 -0.35
CA ASP A 98 7.50 -12.46 -0.25
C ASP A 98 6.10 -12.39 -0.85
N PHE A 99 5.83 -13.15 -1.89
CA PHE A 99 4.60 -13.10 -2.67
C PHE A 99 3.80 -14.40 -2.57
N TRP A 100 2.50 -14.27 -2.32
CA TRP A 100 1.49 -15.33 -2.35
C TRP A 100 0.47 -15.04 -3.43
N GLN A 101 0.42 -15.90 -4.44
CA GLN A 101 -0.50 -15.75 -5.56
C GLN A 101 -1.92 -16.15 -5.16
N ALA A 102 -2.92 -15.37 -5.57
CA ALA A 102 -4.32 -15.75 -5.49
C ALA A 102 -4.65 -16.79 -6.58
N HIS A 103 -5.48 -17.76 -6.26
CA HIS A 103 -5.89 -18.82 -7.17
C HIS A 103 -7.41 -19.02 -7.13
N ASP A 104 -8.02 -19.16 -8.30
CA ASP A 104 -9.43 -19.55 -8.45
C ASP A 104 -10.44 -18.75 -7.61
N GLY A 105 -10.22 -17.43 -7.53
CA GLY A 105 -11.07 -16.55 -6.75
C GLY A 105 -10.97 -16.70 -5.24
N LYS A 106 -9.99 -17.48 -4.76
CA LYS A 106 -9.69 -17.64 -3.33
C LYS A 106 -8.58 -16.69 -2.92
N PRO A 107 -8.66 -16.08 -1.72
CA PRO A 107 -7.59 -15.27 -1.19
C PRO A 107 -6.30 -16.07 -1.02
N PRO A 108 -5.14 -15.45 -1.14
CA PRO A 108 -3.85 -16.08 -0.86
C PRO A 108 -3.80 -16.64 0.56
N ASN A 109 -3.09 -17.73 0.74
CA ASN A 109 -2.84 -18.33 2.06
C ASN A 109 -1.43 -17.97 2.54
N PRO A 110 -1.26 -17.05 3.51
CA PRO A 110 0.04 -16.62 4.00
C PRO A 110 0.78 -17.70 4.82
N ASP A 111 0.12 -18.81 5.17
CA ASP A 111 0.75 -19.96 5.83
C ASP A 111 1.52 -20.85 4.84
N GLU A 112 1.28 -20.66 3.55
CA GLU A 112 2.05 -21.34 2.50
C GLU A 112 3.41 -20.67 2.30
N LYS A 113 4.35 -21.43 1.73
CA LYS A 113 5.68 -20.89 1.42
C LYS A 113 5.58 -19.84 0.29
N PRO A 114 6.00 -18.59 0.52
CA PRO A 114 5.96 -17.56 -0.52
C PRO A 114 7.02 -17.76 -1.59
N LYS A 115 6.80 -17.12 -2.74
CA LYS A 115 7.84 -16.87 -3.74
C LYS A 115 8.48 -15.52 -3.48
N GLN A 116 9.80 -15.42 -3.61
CA GLN A 116 10.48 -14.12 -3.56
C GLN A 116 10.53 -13.51 -4.96
N VAL A 117 9.99 -12.30 -5.08
CA VAL A 117 9.87 -11.59 -6.35
C VAL A 117 10.23 -10.12 -6.17
N GLU A 118 10.94 -9.54 -7.14
CA GLU A 118 11.16 -8.09 -7.19
C GLU A 118 9.93 -7.39 -7.78
N MET A 119 9.46 -6.35 -7.10
CA MET A 119 8.29 -5.58 -7.50
C MET A 119 8.52 -4.09 -7.40
N LEU A 120 7.84 -3.33 -8.26
CA LEU A 120 7.79 -1.87 -8.19
C LEU A 120 7.14 -1.44 -6.88
N VAL A 121 7.80 -0.51 -6.20
CA VAL A 121 7.34 0.13 -4.97
C VAL A 121 7.53 1.63 -5.08
N TYR A 122 6.52 2.40 -4.68
CA TYR A 122 6.64 3.85 -4.51
C TYR A 122 7.03 4.17 -3.08
N ILE A 123 8.14 4.88 -2.88
CA ILE A 123 8.74 5.15 -1.57
C ILE A 123 9.31 6.56 -1.51
N ASN A 124 9.22 7.21 -0.35
CA ASN A 124 9.92 8.45 -0.08
C ASN A 124 11.02 8.21 0.97
N ARG A 125 12.28 8.25 0.52
CA ARG A 125 13.43 7.99 1.40
C ARG A 125 13.88 9.17 2.23
N ARG A 126 13.38 10.37 1.91
CA ARG A 126 13.80 11.63 2.54
C ARG A 126 12.91 12.02 3.72
N MET A 127 11.62 11.78 3.61
CA MET A 127 10.62 12.13 4.61
C MET A 127 10.19 10.86 5.36
N THR A 128 10.76 10.64 6.52
CA THR A 128 10.63 9.37 7.26
C THR A 128 10.12 9.56 8.70
N THR A 129 9.62 10.74 9.03
CA THR A 129 9.10 11.06 10.36
C THR A 129 7.61 10.74 10.46
N PRO A 130 7.18 9.96 11.47
CA PRO A 130 5.77 9.69 11.69
C PRO A 130 4.94 10.97 11.93
N SER A 131 3.76 11.02 11.34
CA SER A 131 2.84 12.14 11.41
C SER A 131 1.38 11.67 11.46
N LYS A 132 0.45 12.60 11.35
CA LYS A 132 -1.00 12.31 11.35
C LYS A 132 -1.53 12.21 9.92
N PRO A 133 -2.48 11.31 9.66
CA PRO A 133 -3.11 11.21 8.34
C PRO A 133 -4.03 12.40 8.05
N LYS A 134 -4.15 12.76 6.79
CA LYS A 134 -5.22 13.65 6.31
C LYS A 134 -6.59 12.98 6.51
N LYS A 135 -7.64 13.76 6.78
CA LYS A 135 -8.98 13.23 7.05
C LYS A 135 -9.51 12.36 5.89
N GLU A 136 -9.40 12.85 4.65
CA GLU A 136 -9.86 12.12 3.48
C GLU A 136 -9.05 10.83 3.26
N TYR A 137 -7.78 10.84 3.64
CA TYR A 137 -6.92 9.68 3.53
C TYR A 137 -7.30 8.56 4.51
N ILE A 138 -7.79 8.91 5.70
CA ILE A 138 -8.34 7.94 6.66
C ILE A 138 -9.47 7.13 6.02
N TYR A 139 -10.38 7.78 5.30
CA TYR A 139 -11.46 7.10 4.59
C TYR A 139 -10.92 6.13 3.53
N ARG A 140 -10.01 6.59 2.66
CA ARG A 140 -9.41 5.75 1.62
C ARG A 140 -8.65 4.56 2.20
N MET A 141 -7.90 4.77 3.28
CA MET A 141 -7.20 3.70 3.98
C MET A 141 -8.15 2.69 4.60
N ASN A 142 -9.25 3.12 5.22
CA ASN A 142 -10.22 2.19 5.78
C ASN A 142 -10.91 1.34 4.70
N GLN A 143 -11.22 1.90 3.54
CA GLN A 143 -11.71 1.12 2.40
C GLN A 143 -10.65 0.10 1.92
N GLY A 144 -9.40 0.54 1.80
CA GLY A 144 -8.28 -0.33 1.43
C GLY A 144 -8.03 -1.45 2.45
N ILE A 145 -8.11 -1.16 3.73
CA ILE A 145 -7.98 -2.16 4.80
C ILE A 145 -9.08 -3.22 4.69
N LYS A 146 -10.33 -2.84 4.43
CA LYS A 146 -11.43 -3.79 4.21
C LYS A 146 -11.12 -4.75 3.06
N ASP A 147 -10.66 -4.22 1.94
CA ASP A 147 -10.32 -5.04 0.77
C ASP A 147 -9.11 -5.94 1.07
N ALA A 148 -8.07 -5.39 1.71
CA ALA A 148 -6.88 -6.14 2.08
C ALA A 148 -7.18 -7.33 3.02
N LEU A 149 -8.05 -7.15 4.00
CA LEU A 149 -8.47 -8.22 4.91
C LEU A 149 -9.23 -9.33 4.17
N LYS A 150 -10.06 -8.99 3.19
CA LYS A 150 -10.73 -9.99 2.33
C LYS A 150 -9.73 -10.83 1.53
N GLU A 151 -8.60 -10.24 1.17
CA GLU A 151 -7.54 -10.87 0.39
C GLU A 151 -6.47 -11.55 1.27
N GLY A 152 -6.74 -11.74 2.55
CA GLY A 152 -5.91 -12.55 3.45
C GLY A 152 -4.75 -11.83 4.12
N ILE A 153 -4.68 -10.50 4.04
CA ILE A 153 -3.72 -9.75 4.86
C ILE A 153 -4.10 -9.94 6.34
N PRO A 154 -3.11 -10.26 7.21
CA PRO A 154 -3.41 -10.59 8.61
C PRO A 154 -4.06 -9.42 9.36
N LEU A 155 -5.19 -9.67 10.03
CA LEU A 155 -5.83 -8.69 10.91
C LEU A 155 -4.87 -8.22 12.01
N ALA A 156 -4.06 -9.12 12.54
CA ALA A 156 -3.06 -8.80 13.54
C ALA A 156 -2.03 -7.76 13.06
N TYR A 157 -1.65 -7.79 11.76
CA TYR A 157 -0.82 -6.76 11.16
C TYR A 157 -1.54 -5.40 11.09
N VAL A 158 -2.78 -5.39 10.63
CA VAL A 158 -3.58 -4.16 10.58
C VAL A 158 -3.69 -3.53 11.97
N ASP A 159 -4.02 -4.31 12.98
CA ASP A 159 -4.19 -3.82 14.37
C ASP A 159 -2.86 -3.35 14.98
N ALA A 160 -1.78 -4.10 14.77
CA ALA A 160 -0.47 -3.77 15.34
C ALA A 160 0.24 -2.59 14.65
N VAL A 161 -0.01 -2.36 13.36
CA VAL A 161 0.74 -1.41 12.51
C VAL A 161 -0.15 -0.27 12.03
N MET A 162 -1.15 -0.56 11.21
CA MET A 162 -1.95 0.49 10.56
C MET A 162 -2.84 1.25 11.53
N ARG A 163 -3.42 0.57 12.51
CA ARG A 163 -4.33 1.18 13.50
C ARG A 163 -3.64 2.14 14.47
N LYS A 164 -2.32 2.14 14.52
CA LYS A 164 -1.56 3.19 15.23
C LYS A 164 -1.75 4.58 14.61
N PHE A 165 -2.03 4.64 13.32
CA PHE A 165 -2.15 5.87 12.54
C PHE A 165 -3.56 6.10 12.02
N ILE A 166 -4.22 5.04 11.57
CA ILE A 166 -5.53 5.09 10.90
C ILE A 166 -6.62 4.63 11.88
N PRO A 167 -7.41 5.55 12.44
CA PRO A 167 -8.52 5.17 13.30
C PRO A 167 -9.58 4.38 12.51
N ASN A 168 -10.21 3.41 13.17
CA ASN A 168 -11.28 2.61 12.58
C ASN A 168 -12.61 3.39 12.65
N VAL A 169 -12.73 4.43 11.85
CA VAL A 169 -13.91 5.29 11.75
C VAL A 169 -14.32 5.45 10.30
N GLU A 170 -15.61 5.52 10.05
CA GLU A 170 -16.18 5.93 8.77
C GLU A 170 -16.77 7.33 8.93
N ASP A 171 -16.23 8.30 8.21
CA ASP A 171 -16.73 9.65 8.16
C ASP A 171 -17.34 9.87 6.77
N GLU A 172 -18.67 9.86 6.72
CA GLU A 172 -19.41 10.02 5.46
C GLU A 172 -19.25 11.43 4.88
N GLU A 173 -18.97 12.45 5.73
CA GLU A 173 -18.79 13.82 5.27
C GLU A 173 -17.54 13.97 4.38
N VAL A 174 -16.51 13.15 4.62
CA VAL A 174 -15.30 13.16 3.80
C VAL A 174 -15.31 12.14 2.65
N ALA A 175 -16.35 11.29 2.58
CA ALA A 175 -16.42 10.23 1.57
C ALA A 175 -16.37 10.77 0.13
N GLU A 176 -17.06 11.87 -0.15
CA GLU A 176 -17.08 12.48 -1.49
C GLU A 176 -15.72 13.11 -1.86
N VAL A 177 -15.04 13.73 -0.89
CA VAL A 177 -13.68 14.27 -1.10
C VAL A 177 -12.71 13.11 -1.34
N ALA A 178 -12.80 12.06 -0.53
CA ALA A 178 -11.97 10.87 -0.66
C ALA A 178 -12.14 10.17 -2.01
N LYS A 179 -13.37 10.08 -2.53
CA LYS A 179 -13.66 9.53 -3.87
C LYS A 179 -13.05 10.38 -4.98
N LYS A 180 -13.08 11.70 -4.87
CA LYS A 180 -12.42 12.61 -5.81
C LYS A 180 -10.91 12.44 -5.78
N GLN A 181 -10.31 12.39 -4.60
CA GLN A 181 -8.87 12.18 -4.41
C GLN A 181 -8.39 10.79 -4.88
N ALA A 182 -9.29 9.81 -4.92
CA ALA A 182 -8.99 8.52 -5.51
C ALA A 182 -8.72 8.61 -7.03
N LEU A 183 -9.34 9.59 -7.70
CA LEU A 183 -9.23 9.80 -9.14
C LEU A 183 -8.05 10.66 -9.54
N VAL A 184 -7.71 11.67 -8.72
CA VAL A 184 -6.73 12.70 -9.07
C VAL A 184 -5.77 12.90 -7.90
N PHE A 185 -4.48 13.02 -8.21
CA PHE A 185 -3.48 13.53 -7.28
C PHE A 185 -3.59 15.06 -7.30
N GLU A 186 -4.22 15.66 -6.30
CA GLU A 186 -4.17 17.11 -6.07
C GLU A 186 -3.39 17.35 -4.78
N GLU A 187 -2.26 18.02 -4.91
CA GLU A 187 -1.58 18.65 -3.78
C GLU A 187 -2.32 19.95 -3.45
N GLU A 188 -2.98 20.01 -2.30
CA GLU A 188 -3.29 21.26 -1.62
C GLU A 188 -2.25 21.56 -0.56
#